data_9dc1e4c98625563b513e0a2dcf537cff
#
_entry.id   9dc1e4c98625563b513e0a2dcf537cff
#
_cell.length_a   1.000
_cell.length_b   1.000
_cell.length_c   1.000
_cell.angle_alpha   90.00
_cell.angle_beta   90.00
_cell.angle_gamma   90.00
#
_symmetry.space_group_name_H-M   'P 1'
#
loop_
_entity.id
_entity.type
_entity.pdbx_description
1 polymer ?
#
loop_
_entity_poly.entity_id
_entity_poly.type
_entity_poly.pdbx_seq_one_letter_code
_entity_poly.pdbx_strand_id
1 'polypeptide(L)'
;DNLGIEKTVAEEKQLKKFQDRFIQGALEKKIDKTTADAIWGTLENFAKYGFNKAHSTSYAAISYQCAWLYTYYPSEWMAAFLDKEPEVRKEKAINIAKSFGFNIRGLDINLSGTEWEIDPDDNRTLIQPLDSIKGLGDKAIEQILNNRPFNTIEDLVFNEEIVYSKLNKKALNV
;
A
#
# COMPACT_ATOMS: atom_id res chain seq x y z
N ASP A 1 -18.86 -38.32 3.73
CA ASP A 1 -18.68 -36.98 3.14
C ASP A 1 -19.55 -36.74 1.90
N ASN A 2 -20.88 -36.86 2.07
CA ASN A 2 -21.84 -36.64 0.97
C ASN A 2 -21.91 -35.20 0.50
N LEU A 3 -21.57 -34.21 1.33
CA LEU A 3 -21.58 -32.80 1.02
C LEU A 3 -20.57 -32.38 -0.08
N GLY A 4 -19.44 -33.08 -0.18
CA GLY A 4 -18.44 -32.82 -1.23
C GLY A 4 -18.90 -33.29 -2.60
N ILE A 5 -19.60 -34.45 -2.66
CA ILE A 5 -20.07 -35.04 -3.92
C ILE A 5 -21.24 -34.24 -4.50
N GLU A 6 -22.20 -33.81 -3.66
CA GLU A 6 -23.34 -33.00 -4.12
C GLU A 6 -22.90 -31.61 -4.65
N LYS A 7 -21.90 -31.00 -4.02
CA LYS A 7 -21.34 -29.73 -4.47
C LYS A 7 -20.66 -29.86 -5.84
N THR A 8 -19.88 -30.93 -6.05
CA THR A 8 -19.23 -31.24 -7.32
C THR A 8 -20.24 -31.47 -8.45
N VAL A 9 -21.31 -32.20 -8.20
CA VAL A 9 -22.38 -32.45 -9.19
C VAL A 9 -23.13 -31.16 -9.56
N ALA A 10 -23.38 -30.29 -8.59
CA ALA A 10 -24.00 -28.98 -8.86
C ALA A 10 -23.09 -28.06 -9.70
N GLU A 11 -21.81 -28.06 -9.41
CA GLU A 11 -20.79 -27.30 -10.14
C GLU A 11 -20.65 -27.80 -11.60
N GLU A 12 -20.66 -29.12 -11.83
CA GLU A 12 -20.62 -29.73 -13.16
C GLU A 12 -21.86 -29.37 -14.00
N LYS A 13 -23.05 -29.44 -13.39
CA LYS A 13 -24.29 -29.00 -14.06
C LYS A 13 -24.28 -27.54 -14.45
N GLN A 14 -23.71 -26.69 -13.60
CA GLN A 14 -23.60 -25.28 -13.89
C GLN A 14 -22.58 -25.00 -14.99
N LEU A 15 -21.43 -25.68 -14.96
CA LEU A 15 -20.40 -25.59 -15.98
C LEU A 15 -20.95 -26.00 -17.36
N LYS A 16 -21.72 -27.10 -17.40
CA LYS A 16 -22.37 -27.57 -18.64
C LYS A 16 -23.35 -26.55 -19.21
N LYS A 17 -24.14 -25.87 -18.37
CA LYS A 17 -25.02 -24.78 -18.83
C LYS A 17 -24.24 -23.62 -19.45
N PHE A 18 -23.10 -23.28 -18.89
CA PHE A 18 -22.24 -22.25 -19.48
C PHE A 18 -21.63 -22.69 -20.79
N GLN A 19 -21.20 -23.97 -20.90
CA GLN A 19 -20.71 -24.56 -22.14
C GLN A 19 -21.77 -24.49 -23.25
N ASP A 20 -22.97 -24.98 -22.96
CA ASP A 20 -24.06 -24.99 -23.93
C ASP A 20 -24.39 -23.58 -24.42
N ARG A 21 -24.46 -22.61 -23.51
CA ARG A 21 -24.70 -21.20 -23.87
C ARG A 21 -23.56 -20.61 -24.69
N PHE A 22 -22.29 -20.95 -24.37
CA PHE A 22 -21.14 -20.50 -25.13
C PHE A 22 -21.15 -21.04 -26.54
N ILE A 23 -21.37 -22.35 -26.70
CA ILE A 23 -21.45 -23.01 -28.02
C ILE A 23 -22.61 -22.44 -28.85
N GLN A 24 -23.78 -22.28 -28.26
CA GLN A 24 -24.93 -21.66 -28.94
C GLN A 24 -24.61 -20.25 -29.46
N GLY A 25 -24.02 -19.40 -28.60
CA GLY A 25 -23.63 -18.03 -29.00
C GLY A 25 -22.54 -18.00 -30.06
N ALA A 26 -21.63 -18.98 -30.07
CA ALA A 26 -20.63 -19.13 -31.13
C ALA A 26 -21.26 -19.48 -32.48
N LEU A 27 -22.20 -20.44 -32.49
CA LEU A 27 -22.93 -20.84 -33.69
C LEU A 27 -23.77 -19.69 -34.28
N GLU A 28 -24.42 -18.90 -33.43
CA GLU A 28 -25.15 -17.69 -33.87
C GLU A 28 -24.24 -16.67 -34.55
N LYS A 29 -22.97 -16.61 -34.16
CA LYS A 29 -21.94 -15.77 -34.78
C LYS A 29 -21.23 -16.44 -35.95
N LYS A 30 -21.76 -17.56 -36.45
CA LYS A 30 -21.20 -18.33 -37.58
C LYS A 30 -19.81 -18.93 -37.31
N ILE A 31 -19.46 -19.16 -36.06
CA ILE A 31 -18.29 -19.92 -35.68
C ILE A 31 -18.72 -21.41 -35.68
N ASP A 32 -17.98 -22.27 -36.36
CA ASP A 32 -18.30 -23.69 -36.41
C ASP A 32 -18.13 -24.36 -35.04
N LYS A 33 -18.89 -25.46 -34.87
CA LYS A 33 -18.92 -26.16 -33.57
C LYS A 33 -17.55 -26.67 -33.15
N THR A 34 -16.73 -27.14 -34.09
CA THR A 34 -15.40 -27.69 -33.80
C THR A 34 -14.49 -26.63 -33.23
N THR A 35 -14.50 -25.44 -33.81
CA THR A 35 -13.74 -24.28 -33.30
C THR A 35 -14.29 -23.83 -31.95
N ALA A 36 -15.61 -23.78 -31.77
CA ALA A 36 -16.20 -23.40 -30.47
C ALA A 36 -15.87 -24.40 -29.36
N ASP A 37 -15.91 -25.72 -29.63
CA ASP A 37 -15.54 -26.78 -28.70
C ASP A 37 -14.03 -26.69 -28.32
N ALA A 38 -13.15 -26.41 -29.27
CA ALA A 38 -11.73 -26.24 -29.04
C ALA A 38 -11.44 -25.02 -28.14
N ILE A 39 -12.11 -23.90 -28.39
CA ILE A 39 -12.01 -22.70 -27.56
C ILE A 39 -12.52 -23.01 -26.14
N TRP A 40 -13.68 -23.66 -26.04
CA TRP A 40 -14.23 -24.05 -24.73
C TRP A 40 -13.28 -24.95 -23.96
N GLY A 41 -12.71 -25.98 -24.59
CA GLY A 41 -11.73 -26.86 -23.97
C GLY A 41 -10.50 -26.10 -23.42
N THR A 42 -10.04 -25.06 -24.15
CA THR A 42 -8.97 -24.20 -23.68
C THR A 42 -9.39 -23.41 -22.43
N LEU A 43 -10.59 -22.83 -22.43
CA LEU A 43 -11.15 -22.09 -21.28
C LEU A 43 -11.36 -23.01 -20.09
N GLU A 44 -11.87 -24.23 -20.29
CA GLU A 44 -12.09 -25.21 -19.23
C GLU A 44 -10.77 -25.66 -18.59
N ASN A 45 -9.74 -25.92 -19.40
CA ASN A 45 -8.41 -26.23 -18.91
C ASN A 45 -7.83 -25.07 -18.10
N PHE A 46 -7.96 -23.84 -18.59
CA PHE A 46 -7.52 -22.66 -17.85
C PHE A 46 -8.28 -22.50 -16.53
N ALA A 47 -9.59 -22.71 -16.53
CA ALA A 47 -10.42 -22.65 -15.32
C ALA A 47 -10.09 -23.78 -14.31
N LYS A 48 -9.76 -25.00 -14.77
CA LYS A 48 -9.34 -26.13 -13.91
C LYS A 48 -8.01 -25.88 -13.22
N TYR A 49 -7.07 -25.21 -13.88
CA TYR A 49 -5.82 -24.79 -13.24
C TYR A 49 -6.04 -23.68 -12.22
N GLY A 50 -7.19 -23.02 -12.26
CA GLY A 50 -7.66 -22.07 -11.28
C GLY A 50 -6.69 -20.90 -11.09
N PHE A 51 -7.00 -20.11 -10.12
CA PHE A 51 -6.06 -19.14 -9.59
C PHE A 51 -4.88 -19.89 -8.95
N ASN A 52 -3.65 -19.54 -9.30
CA ASN A 52 -2.45 -20.24 -8.85
C ASN A 52 -2.45 -20.38 -7.32
N LYS A 53 -2.55 -21.63 -6.83
CA LYS A 53 -2.64 -21.93 -5.39
C LYS A 53 -1.44 -21.37 -4.61
N ALA A 54 -0.25 -21.45 -5.19
CA ALA A 54 0.95 -20.86 -4.57
C ALA A 54 0.81 -19.36 -4.41
N HIS A 55 0.30 -18.65 -5.42
CA HIS A 55 0.01 -17.22 -5.35
C HIS A 55 -1.05 -16.91 -4.27
N SER A 56 -2.18 -17.63 -4.27
CA SER A 56 -3.23 -17.46 -3.24
C SER A 56 -2.68 -17.67 -1.83
N THR A 57 -1.89 -18.71 -1.62
CA THR A 57 -1.33 -19.04 -0.31
C THR A 57 -0.35 -17.97 0.14
N SER A 58 0.53 -17.52 -0.76
CA SER A 58 1.51 -16.45 -0.43
C SER A 58 0.83 -15.14 -0.07
N TYR A 59 -0.16 -14.72 -0.87
CA TYR A 59 -0.90 -13.48 -0.58
C TYR A 59 -1.77 -13.60 0.67
N ALA A 60 -2.37 -14.75 0.93
CA ALA A 60 -3.13 -14.98 2.16
C ALA A 60 -2.22 -14.88 3.40
N ALA A 61 -1.00 -15.43 3.33
CA ALA A 61 -0.02 -15.31 4.41
C ALA A 61 0.39 -13.85 4.66
N ILE A 62 0.69 -13.10 3.60
CA ILE A 62 1.02 -11.66 3.70
C ILE A 62 -0.17 -10.87 4.26
N SER A 63 -1.39 -11.12 3.75
CA SER A 63 -2.60 -10.45 4.24
C SER A 63 -2.86 -10.73 5.72
N TYR A 64 -2.62 -11.96 6.16
CA TYR A 64 -2.72 -12.31 7.58
C TYR A 64 -1.69 -11.57 8.42
N GLN A 65 -0.43 -11.53 7.98
CA GLN A 65 0.64 -10.78 8.66
C GLN A 65 0.30 -9.29 8.76
N CYS A 66 -0.20 -8.69 7.68
CA CYS A 66 -0.66 -7.30 7.67
C CYS A 66 -1.78 -7.06 8.69
N ALA A 67 -2.80 -7.92 8.70
CA ALA A 67 -3.91 -7.82 9.64
C ALA A 67 -3.44 -8.01 11.11
N TRP A 68 -2.50 -8.93 11.34
CA TRP A 68 -1.92 -9.16 12.65
C TRP A 68 -1.13 -7.93 13.13
N LEU A 69 -0.24 -7.39 12.30
CA LEU A 69 0.52 -6.19 12.61
C LEU A 69 -0.41 -5.00 12.90
N TYR A 70 -1.42 -4.78 12.08
CA TYR A 70 -2.39 -3.72 12.31
C TYR A 70 -3.17 -3.90 13.61
N THR A 71 -3.46 -5.15 14.01
CA THR A 71 -4.21 -5.42 15.23
C THR A 71 -3.38 -5.15 16.49
N TYR A 72 -2.11 -5.54 16.49
CA TYR A 72 -1.27 -5.47 17.69
C TYR A 72 -0.34 -4.25 17.71
N TYR A 73 -0.02 -3.68 16.55
CA TYR A 73 0.88 -2.54 16.36
C TYR A 73 0.30 -1.54 15.37
N PRO A 74 -0.92 -1.01 15.65
CA PRO A 74 -1.65 -0.19 14.68
C PRO A 74 -0.91 1.10 14.28
N SER A 75 -0.18 1.71 15.21
CA SER A 75 0.51 2.97 14.96
C SER A 75 1.77 2.78 14.12
N GLU A 76 2.58 1.78 14.46
CA GLU A 76 3.76 1.39 13.68
C GLU A 76 3.37 0.91 12.29
N TRP A 77 2.28 0.12 12.19
CA TRP A 77 1.74 -0.29 10.91
C TRP A 77 1.31 0.90 10.05
N MET A 78 0.62 1.86 10.64
CA MET A 78 0.12 3.02 9.91
C MET A 78 1.26 3.96 9.49
N ALA A 79 2.27 4.17 10.33
CA ALA A 79 3.47 4.91 9.98
C ALA A 79 4.18 4.26 8.78
N ALA A 80 4.45 2.95 8.85
CA ALA A 80 5.06 2.19 7.76
C ALA A 80 4.20 2.20 6.47
N PHE A 81 2.87 2.16 6.58
CA PHE A 81 1.95 2.30 5.44
C PHE A 81 2.11 3.66 4.78
N LEU A 82 2.14 4.74 5.57
CA LEU A 82 2.33 6.09 5.04
C LEU A 82 3.71 6.26 4.40
N ASP A 83 4.77 5.68 4.95
CA ASP A 83 6.11 5.74 4.35
C ASP A 83 6.18 5.07 2.99
N LYS A 84 5.61 3.86 2.87
CA LYS A 84 5.73 3.05 1.65
C LYS A 84 4.73 3.43 0.56
N GLU A 85 3.72 4.25 0.85
CA GLU A 85 2.76 4.70 -0.16
C GLU A 85 3.43 5.71 -1.11
N PRO A 86 3.32 5.51 -2.44
CA PRO A 86 3.87 6.45 -3.42
C PRO A 86 3.32 7.86 -3.26
N GLU A 87 4.15 8.87 -3.58
CA GLU A 87 3.80 10.29 -3.43
C GLU A 87 2.48 10.66 -4.09
N VAL A 88 2.22 10.14 -5.29
CA VAL A 88 0.97 10.39 -6.04
C VAL A 88 -0.30 9.89 -5.30
N ARG A 89 -0.16 9.05 -4.29
CA ARG A 89 -1.25 8.52 -3.48
C ARG A 89 -1.17 8.92 -2.01
N LYS A 90 -0.17 9.73 -1.63
CA LYS A 90 0.10 10.10 -0.23
C LYS A 90 -1.10 10.80 0.42
N GLU A 91 -1.73 11.75 -0.28
CA GLU A 91 -2.93 12.43 0.23
C GLU A 91 -4.08 11.45 0.52
N LYS A 92 -4.30 10.48 -0.38
CA LYS A 92 -5.31 9.43 -0.17
C LYS A 92 -4.95 8.54 1.02
N ALA A 93 -3.68 8.19 1.19
CA ALA A 93 -3.19 7.39 2.31
C ALA A 93 -3.38 8.13 3.64
N ILE A 94 -3.09 9.43 3.70
CA ILE A 94 -3.34 10.28 4.87
C ILE A 94 -4.85 10.28 5.22
N ASN A 95 -5.73 10.41 4.23
CA ASN A 95 -7.16 10.34 4.47
C ASN A 95 -7.63 8.97 4.98
N ILE A 96 -7.01 7.89 4.50
CA ILE A 96 -7.23 6.54 5.03
C ILE A 96 -6.79 6.49 6.49
N ALA A 97 -5.58 6.93 6.83
CA ALA A 97 -5.10 6.95 8.21
C ALA A 97 -6.06 7.71 9.14
N LYS A 98 -6.54 8.89 8.72
CA LYS A 98 -7.55 9.66 9.46
C LYS A 98 -8.87 8.89 9.65
N SER A 99 -9.33 8.17 8.63
CA SER A 99 -10.54 7.35 8.74
C SER A 99 -10.41 6.17 9.71
N PHE A 100 -9.18 5.73 9.97
CA PHE A 100 -8.83 4.73 10.99
C PHE A 100 -8.59 5.33 12.37
N GLY A 101 -8.88 6.62 12.56
CA GLY A 101 -8.80 7.31 13.85
C GLY A 101 -7.38 7.76 14.22
N PHE A 102 -6.50 7.93 13.24
CA PHE A 102 -5.20 8.55 13.44
C PHE A 102 -5.26 10.05 13.21
N ASN A 103 -4.56 10.80 14.04
CA ASN A 103 -4.29 12.20 13.83
C ASN A 103 -3.01 12.36 13.02
N ILE A 104 -2.92 13.43 12.26
CA ILE A 104 -1.71 13.79 11.51
C ILE A 104 -1.20 15.11 12.05
N ARG A 105 -0.02 15.07 12.65
CA ARG A 105 0.74 16.25 13.03
C ARG A 105 1.55 16.73 11.83
N GLY A 106 1.48 18.00 11.53
CA GLY A 106 2.28 18.61 10.48
C GLY A 106 3.76 18.60 10.79
N LEU A 107 4.53 19.16 9.86
CA LEU A 107 5.98 19.28 9.99
C LEU A 107 6.37 20.07 11.25
N ASP A 108 7.32 19.53 11.99
CA ASP A 108 7.92 20.15 13.16
C ASP A 108 9.44 19.95 13.10
N ILE A 109 10.19 21.03 13.08
CA ILE A 109 11.66 20.99 12.93
C ILE A 109 12.34 20.21 14.05
N ASN A 110 11.73 20.14 15.23
CA ASN A 110 12.28 19.45 16.39
C ASN A 110 11.78 18.01 16.53
N LEU A 111 10.65 17.65 15.90
CA LEU A 111 10.03 16.34 16.04
C LEU A 111 10.08 15.50 14.76
N SER A 112 9.89 16.13 13.58
CA SER A 112 9.83 15.38 12.32
C SER A 112 11.17 14.71 11.98
N GLY A 113 11.16 13.41 11.73
CA GLY A 113 12.32 12.63 11.27
C GLY A 113 12.42 12.55 9.73
N THR A 114 13.08 11.52 9.24
CA THR A 114 13.16 11.19 7.80
C THR A 114 11.99 10.33 7.33
N GLU A 115 11.33 9.63 8.24
CA GLU A 115 10.17 8.77 8.01
C GLU A 115 9.00 9.23 8.87
N TRP A 116 7.81 8.69 8.63
CA TRP A 116 6.65 8.92 9.48
C TRP A 116 6.90 8.33 10.87
N GLU A 117 6.80 9.15 11.88
CA GLU A 117 7.03 8.77 13.28
C GLU A 117 5.76 8.88 14.10
N ILE A 118 5.72 8.13 15.20
CA ILE A 118 4.62 8.19 16.17
C ILE A 118 4.96 9.31 17.15
N ASP A 119 3.99 10.16 17.45
CA ASP A 119 4.13 11.23 18.44
C ASP A 119 4.42 10.58 19.82
N PRO A 120 5.49 11.00 20.52
CA PRO A 120 5.86 10.43 21.81
C PRO A 120 4.78 10.62 22.88
N ASP A 121 3.94 11.63 22.76
CA ASP A 121 2.90 11.97 23.73
C ASP A 121 1.53 11.36 23.38
N ASP A 122 1.34 10.97 22.11
CA ASP A 122 0.07 10.39 21.62
C ASP A 122 0.31 9.33 20.53
N ASN A 123 0.20 8.08 20.90
CA ASN A 123 0.40 6.94 20.00
C ASN A 123 -0.58 6.86 18.81
N ARG A 124 -1.61 7.69 18.78
CA ARG A 124 -2.57 7.83 17.67
C ARG A 124 -2.28 9.02 16.78
N THR A 125 -1.26 9.79 17.08
CA THR A 125 -0.79 10.90 16.25
C THR A 125 0.48 10.50 15.52
N LEU A 126 0.49 10.71 14.19
CA LEU A 126 1.63 10.45 13.32
C LEU A 126 2.22 11.79 12.87
N ILE A 127 3.53 11.91 12.97
CA ILE A 127 4.29 13.11 12.64
C ILE A 127 4.77 13.01 11.20
N GLN A 128 4.49 14.06 10.42
CA GLN A 128 4.92 14.12 9.02
C GLN A 128 6.45 14.27 8.92
N PRO A 129 7.14 13.50 8.02
CA PRO A 129 8.59 13.53 7.90
C PRO A 129 9.09 14.77 7.17
N LEU A 130 10.32 15.19 7.48
CA LEU A 130 11.04 16.28 6.77
C LEU A 130 11.27 15.95 5.30
N ASP A 131 11.40 14.68 4.94
CA ASP A 131 11.56 14.20 3.56
C ASP A 131 10.36 14.55 2.66
N SER A 132 9.19 14.81 3.26
CA SER A 132 8.02 15.30 2.54
C SER A 132 8.16 16.73 2.01
N ILE A 133 9.19 17.48 2.44
CA ILE A 133 9.44 18.86 1.99
C ILE A 133 10.16 18.80 0.64
N LYS A 134 9.44 19.18 -0.41
CA LYS A 134 10.00 19.20 -1.75
C LYS A 134 11.15 20.22 -1.87
N GLY A 135 12.34 19.71 -2.10
CA GLY A 135 13.54 20.54 -2.25
C GLY A 135 14.46 20.55 -1.03
N LEU A 136 14.04 19.96 0.08
CA LEU A 136 14.89 19.67 1.23
C LEU A 136 15.56 18.30 1.00
N GLY A 137 16.85 18.28 0.74
CA GLY A 137 17.59 17.03 0.48
C GLY A 137 18.17 16.41 1.75
N ASP A 138 18.54 15.10 1.67
CA ASP A 138 19.02 14.29 2.79
C ASP A 138 20.11 14.97 3.63
N LYS A 139 21.09 15.61 2.96
CA LYS A 139 22.18 16.31 3.65
C LYS A 139 21.71 17.53 4.47
N ALA A 140 20.64 18.20 4.03
CA ALA A 140 20.06 19.30 4.77
C ALA A 140 19.23 18.78 5.95
N ILE A 141 18.48 17.70 5.74
CA ILE A 141 17.75 16.99 6.80
C ILE A 141 18.73 16.52 7.87
N GLU A 142 19.84 15.87 7.49
CA GLU A 142 20.90 15.45 8.41
C GLU A 142 21.42 16.59 9.29
N GLN A 143 21.61 17.80 8.71
CA GLN A 143 22.04 18.97 9.46
C GLN A 143 20.96 19.42 10.47
N ILE A 144 19.70 19.36 10.11
CA ILE A 144 18.59 19.68 11.02
C ILE A 144 18.55 18.67 12.17
N LEU A 145 18.57 17.37 11.85
CA LEU A 145 18.45 16.30 12.85
C LEU A 145 19.60 16.33 13.89
N ASN A 146 20.82 16.59 13.41
CA ASN A 146 22.02 16.55 14.26
C ASN A 146 22.18 17.78 15.18
N ASN A 147 21.50 18.90 14.87
CA ASN A 147 21.67 20.17 15.58
C ASN A 147 20.41 20.59 16.37
N ARG A 148 19.45 19.71 16.57
CA ARG A 148 18.28 19.94 17.43
C ARG A 148 18.66 20.04 18.89
N PRO A 149 17.87 20.71 19.75
CA PRO A 149 16.63 21.43 19.44
C PRO A 149 16.86 22.85 18.96
N PHE A 150 15.92 23.37 18.13
CA PHE A 150 15.86 24.78 17.73
C PHE A 150 14.68 25.44 18.45
N ASN A 151 14.93 26.44 19.30
CA ASN A 151 13.89 27.17 20.01
C ASN A 151 13.49 28.46 19.27
N THR A 152 14.40 28.98 18.46
CA THR A 152 14.23 30.18 17.67
C THR A 152 14.75 29.98 16.24
N ILE A 153 14.37 30.88 15.32
CA ILE A 153 14.92 30.88 13.95
C ILE A 153 16.43 31.15 14.00
N GLU A 154 16.87 31.97 14.93
CA GLU A 154 18.28 32.30 15.14
C GLU A 154 19.10 31.07 15.48
N ASP A 155 18.56 30.13 16.26
CA ASP A 155 19.22 28.86 16.57
C ASP A 155 19.49 28.02 15.31
N LEU A 156 18.65 28.14 14.28
CA LEU A 156 18.84 27.48 13.01
C LEU A 156 19.77 28.25 12.07
N VAL A 157 19.66 29.60 12.02
CA VAL A 157 20.34 30.43 11.00
C VAL A 157 21.75 30.83 11.42
N PHE A 158 22.05 30.91 12.72
CA PHE A 158 23.33 31.34 13.25
C PHE A 158 24.03 30.25 14.07
N ASN A 159 23.67 28.99 13.87
CA ASN A 159 24.29 27.87 14.57
C ASN A 159 25.66 27.55 13.97
N GLU A 160 26.72 27.66 14.77
CA GLU A 160 28.09 27.43 14.32
C GLU A 160 28.38 25.95 13.95
N GLU A 161 27.56 25.01 14.43
CA GLU A 161 27.71 23.58 14.12
C GLU A 161 27.05 23.17 12.81
N ILE A 162 26.18 24.02 12.25
CA ILE A 162 25.50 23.76 10.97
C ILE A 162 26.44 24.05 9.79
N VAL A 163 26.61 23.06 8.94
CA VAL A 163 27.34 23.20 7.69
C VAL A 163 26.43 23.78 6.60
N TYR A 164 26.42 25.10 6.45
CA TYR A 164 25.51 25.80 5.53
C TYR A 164 25.75 25.52 4.02
N SER A 165 26.85 24.87 3.66
CA SER A 165 26.99 24.32 2.31
C SER A 165 26.06 23.12 2.06
N LYS A 166 25.63 22.43 3.14
CA LYS A 166 24.65 21.33 3.11
C LYS A 166 23.22 21.84 3.33
N LEU A 167 23.00 22.71 4.34
CA LEU A 167 21.75 23.42 4.60
C LEU A 167 21.83 24.83 3.98
N ASN A 168 21.77 24.88 2.66
CA ASN A 168 21.98 26.12 1.92
C ASN A 168 20.73 27.00 1.83
N LYS A 169 20.90 28.25 1.29
CA LYS A 169 19.80 29.20 1.14
C LYS A 169 18.57 28.61 0.41
N LYS A 170 18.76 27.68 -0.54
CA LYS A 170 17.66 27.04 -1.24
C LYS A 170 16.88 26.11 -0.29
N ALA A 171 17.58 25.36 0.54
CA ALA A 171 16.96 24.48 1.53
C ALA A 171 16.24 25.25 2.66
N LEU A 172 16.72 26.45 3.01
CA LEU A 172 16.08 27.33 4.00
C LEU A 172 14.85 28.07 3.47
N ASN A 173 14.62 28.09 2.15
CA ASN A 173 13.52 28.79 1.50
C ASN A 173 12.41 27.85 0.99
N VAL A 174 12.36 26.59 1.43
CA VAL A 174 11.34 25.61 1.03
C VAL A 174 10.28 25.37 2.10
#